data_3bb49da2d87cda56d8e859a7319269ac
#
_entry.id   3bb49da2d87cda56d8e859a7319269ac
#
_cell.length_a   1.000
_cell.length_b   1.000
_cell.length_c   1.000
_cell.angle_alpha   90.00
_cell.angle_beta   90.00
_cell.angle_gamma   90.00
#
_symmetry.space_group_name_H-M   'P 1'
#
loop_
_entity.id
_entity.type
_entity.pdbx_description
1 polymer ?
#
loop_
_entity_poly.entity_id
_entity_poly.type
_entity_poly.pdbx_seq_one_letter_code
_entity_poly.pdbx_strand_id
1 'polypeptide(L)'
;ASLAYGMDHQGLDLRYLVFDLGGGTFDISVLELHDFIMEVHAIAGDNFLGGENFTDLLAALFLEKVKVDIESLDYRTMNKLFKAAEEWKIAFTYNSVVNMAFTIEDELYEYEMEEEEYEKACAPLFDKLRRPIERSLRDASLTLDDIDEIVLVGGATRMPIVKRFVQKMFGSLPKGNVDPDEAIVIGAALQCGIKSRDKEITEIVMTDVCPYTLGTDVVVDNGLFEESGHYLPIIERNTVIPVSRTSRLYTAHDNQTRISVKILQGESRMAYNNLLLGEINVPVPQGPKGKEAIDITYTYDVNSLLEVEVTVVSTGVHRRLIIQNDKNKLSDEEVEERIKKLAHLKQSPREEEANKLILLRGERMYEEATSDLRIKIDRAMMQFEHALSKQDRREIERERKVLEKFLDELEFTDEGFESTTTPVMFS
;
A
#
# COMPACT_ATOMS: atom_id res chain seq x y z
N ALA A 1 6.63 -11.66 -9.77
CA ALA A 1 7.83 -12.06 -9.00
C ALA A 1 7.41 -12.82 -7.73
N SER A 2 6.62 -12.21 -6.86
CA SER A 2 6.20 -12.81 -5.56
C SER A 2 5.58 -14.19 -5.71
N LEU A 3 4.69 -14.37 -6.68
CA LEU A 3 4.02 -15.64 -6.95
C LEU A 3 5.00 -16.72 -7.44
N ALA A 4 5.96 -16.34 -8.31
CA ALA A 4 6.97 -17.26 -8.79
C ALA A 4 7.85 -17.79 -7.65
N TYR A 5 8.21 -16.92 -6.71
CA TYR A 5 8.98 -17.30 -5.54
C TYR A 5 8.17 -18.14 -4.55
N GLY A 6 6.93 -17.75 -4.26
CA GLY A 6 6.07 -18.44 -3.30
C GLY A 6 5.69 -19.86 -3.70
N MET A 7 5.62 -20.15 -5.01
CA MET A 7 5.34 -21.51 -5.50
C MET A 7 6.43 -22.53 -5.12
N ASP A 8 7.69 -22.10 -5.03
CA ASP A 8 8.81 -22.97 -4.67
C ASP A 8 8.89 -23.21 -3.16
N HIS A 9 8.15 -22.44 -2.35
CA HIS A 9 8.23 -22.44 -0.87
C HIS A 9 6.89 -22.81 -0.20
N GLN A 10 6.01 -23.52 -0.90
CA GLN A 10 4.71 -23.94 -0.38
C GLN A 10 4.85 -24.77 0.92
N GLY A 11 3.97 -24.50 1.87
CA GLY A 11 3.96 -25.18 3.17
C GLY A 11 4.97 -24.65 4.18
N LEU A 12 5.61 -23.52 3.90
CA LEU A 12 6.47 -22.79 4.83
C LEU A 12 5.78 -21.49 5.26
N ASP A 13 6.04 -21.10 6.50
CA ASP A 13 5.70 -19.78 7.01
C ASP A 13 6.91 -18.88 6.82
N LEU A 14 6.84 -17.94 5.88
CA LEU A 14 7.95 -17.09 5.51
C LEU A 14 7.51 -15.65 5.33
N ARG A 15 8.27 -14.72 5.90
CA ARG A 15 8.21 -13.29 5.57
C ARG A 15 9.34 -12.94 4.64
N TYR A 16 9.00 -12.46 3.46
CA TYR A 16 10.00 -12.12 2.48
C TYR A 16 9.77 -10.74 1.87
N LEU A 17 10.86 -10.16 1.45
CA LEU A 17 10.88 -8.87 0.81
C LEU A 17 11.29 -9.04 -0.64
N VAL A 18 10.45 -8.59 -1.56
CA VAL A 18 10.78 -8.51 -2.98
C VAL A 18 11.38 -7.14 -3.25
N PHE A 19 12.62 -7.14 -3.72
CA PHE A 19 13.40 -5.97 -4.10
C PHE A 19 13.48 -5.94 -5.62
N ASP A 20 12.61 -5.19 -6.27
CA ASP A 20 12.52 -5.09 -7.73
C ASP A 20 13.15 -3.78 -8.21
N LEU A 21 14.38 -3.88 -8.75
CA LEU A 21 15.09 -2.75 -9.34
C LEU A 21 15.19 -2.96 -10.86
N GLY A 22 14.26 -2.34 -11.56
CA GLY A 22 14.19 -2.32 -13.01
C GLY A 22 15.12 -1.29 -13.67
N GLY A 23 14.89 -0.98 -14.94
CA GLY A 23 15.62 0.08 -15.66
C GLY A 23 15.34 1.47 -15.11
N GLY A 24 14.06 1.82 -14.91
CA GLY A 24 13.63 3.16 -14.52
C GLY A 24 12.82 3.24 -13.22
N THR A 25 12.47 2.10 -12.61
CA THR A 25 11.64 2.01 -11.41
C THR A 25 12.26 1.14 -10.35
N PHE A 26 11.92 1.44 -9.11
CA PHE A 26 12.27 0.66 -7.94
C PHE A 26 11.01 0.36 -7.13
N ASP A 27 10.72 -0.91 -6.91
CA ASP A 27 9.56 -1.36 -6.16
C ASP A 27 9.97 -2.33 -5.04
N ILE A 28 9.35 -2.14 -3.89
CA ILE A 28 9.51 -3.00 -2.70
C ILE A 28 8.14 -3.53 -2.31
N SER A 29 8.06 -4.84 -2.11
CA SER A 29 6.88 -5.49 -1.54
C SER A 29 7.30 -6.36 -0.36
N VAL A 30 6.60 -6.19 0.76
CA VAL A 30 6.74 -7.03 1.96
C VAL A 30 5.58 -8.01 1.97
N LEU A 31 5.88 -9.29 1.98
CA LEU A 31 4.91 -10.37 1.88
C LEU A 31 5.11 -11.40 3.00
N GLU A 32 4.01 -12.04 3.36
CA GLU A 32 3.99 -13.21 4.22
C GLU A 32 3.34 -14.37 3.47
N LEU A 33 4.02 -15.50 3.45
CA LEU A 33 3.49 -16.77 2.96
C LEU A 33 3.14 -17.63 4.17
N HIS A 34 1.88 -18.05 4.26
CA HIS A 34 1.40 -19.00 5.25
C HIS A 34 0.61 -20.08 4.54
N ASP A 35 1.10 -21.32 4.55
CA ASP A 35 0.56 -22.44 3.77
C ASP A 35 0.42 -22.08 2.26
N PHE A 36 -0.82 -21.84 1.82
CA PHE A 36 -1.18 -21.48 0.44
C PHE A 36 -1.73 -20.05 0.32
N ILE A 37 -1.58 -19.25 1.36
CA ILE A 37 -2.03 -17.86 1.39
C ILE A 37 -0.79 -16.97 1.32
N MET A 38 -0.75 -16.13 0.30
CA MET A 38 0.27 -15.11 0.11
C MET A 38 -0.35 -13.75 0.41
N GLU A 39 0.10 -13.13 1.48
CA GLU A 39 -0.42 -11.88 1.95
C GLU A 39 0.56 -10.74 1.70
N VAL A 40 0.12 -9.72 0.95
CA VAL A 40 0.90 -8.48 0.79
C VAL A 40 0.62 -7.59 1.99
N HIS A 41 1.66 -7.25 2.76
CA HIS A 41 1.55 -6.37 3.92
C HIS A 41 1.75 -4.91 3.55
N ALA A 42 2.76 -4.63 2.72
CA ALA A 42 3.07 -3.28 2.30
C ALA A 42 3.77 -3.26 0.94
N ILE A 43 3.51 -2.19 0.20
CA ILE A 43 4.19 -1.85 -1.04
C ILE A 43 4.75 -0.43 -0.92
N ALA A 44 5.97 -0.21 -1.39
CA ALA A 44 6.56 1.11 -1.55
C ALA A 44 7.46 1.11 -2.78
N GLY A 45 7.74 2.29 -3.34
CA GLY A 45 8.58 2.37 -4.53
C GLY A 45 8.97 3.80 -4.86
N ASP A 46 9.75 3.92 -5.94
CA ASP A 46 10.11 5.17 -6.60
C ASP A 46 10.06 4.97 -8.12
N ASN A 47 9.15 5.65 -8.79
CA ASN A 47 8.92 5.54 -10.23
C ASN A 47 10.00 6.22 -11.09
N PHE A 48 10.97 6.88 -10.46
CA PHE A 48 12.06 7.62 -11.11
C PHE A 48 13.45 7.15 -10.63
N LEU A 49 13.52 5.98 -10.02
CA LEU A 49 14.76 5.38 -9.53
C LEU A 49 14.92 3.98 -10.12
N GLY A 50 15.98 3.78 -10.90
CA GLY A 50 16.25 2.49 -11.55
C GLY A 50 17.66 2.41 -12.07
N GLY A 51 17.96 1.36 -12.83
CA GLY A 51 19.27 1.10 -13.44
C GLY A 51 19.78 2.24 -14.31
N GLU A 52 18.87 3.02 -14.94
CA GLU A 52 19.23 4.22 -15.73
C GLU A 52 19.92 5.29 -14.90
N ASN A 53 19.51 5.50 -13.65
CA ASN A 53 20.17 6.48 -12.78
C ASN A 53 21.64 6.10 -12.45
N PHE A 54 21.92 4.80 -12.38
CA PHE A 54 23.28 4.28 -12.24
C PHE A 54 24.09 4.47 -13.52
N THR A 55 23.47 4.33 -14.68
CA THR A 55 24.09 4.60 -16.00
C THR A 55 24.37 6.08 -16.17
N ASP A 56 23.42 6.95 -15.85
CA ASP A 56 23.58 8.42 -15.92
C ASP A 56 24.75 8.89 -15.05
N LEU A 57 24.81 8.36 -13.82
CA LEU A 57 25.91 8.67 -12.90
C LEU A 57 27.25 8.22 -13.47
N LEU A 58 27.33 7.03 -14.05
CA LEU A 58 28.57 6.51 -14.64
C LEU A 58 29.03 7.33 -15.84
N ALA A 59 28.10 7.77 -16.69
CA ALA A 59 28.39 8.67 -17.81
C ALA A 59 28.92 10.03 -17.31
N ALA A 60 28.27 10.60 -16.28
CA ALA A 60 28.71 11.86 -15.68
C ALA A 60 30.12 11.76 -15.04
N LEU A 61 30.39 10.66 -14.32
CA LEU A 61 31.71 10.39 -13.75
C LEU A 61 32.80 10.27 -14.84
N PHE A 62 32.50 9.56 -15.92
CA PHE A 62 33.45 9.47 -17.05
C PHE A 62 33.79 10.87 -17.57
N LEU A 63 32.80 11.70 -17.88
CA LEU A 63 33.01 13.06 -18.38
C LEU A 63 33.82 13.93 -17.41
N GLU A 64 33.53 13.81 -16.11
CA GLU A 64 34.30 14.51 -15.05
C GLU A 64 35.78 14.09 -15.07
N LYS A 65 36.06 12.79 -15.14
CA LYS A 65 37.42 12.24 -15.15
C LYS A 65 38.20 12.65 -16.37
N VAL A 66 37.58 12.66 -17.55
CA VAL A 66 38.24 13.10 -18.78
C VAL A 66 38.14 14.61 -19.01
N LYS A 67 37.53 15.36 -18.06
CA LYS A 67 37.40 16.83 -18.07
C LYS A 67 36.69 17.40 -19.29
N VAL A 68 35.66 16.71 -19.74
CA VAL A 68 34.76 17.15 -20.81
C VAL A 68 33.49 17.70 -20.20
N ASP A 69 33.08 18.90 -20.64
CA ASP A 69 31.85 19.51 -20.18
C ASP A 69 30.64 18.85 -20.86
N ILE A 70 29.68 18.38 -20.08
CA ILE A 70 28.45 17.77 -20.55
C ILE A 70 27.64 18.72 -21.45
N GLU A 71 27.65 20.03 -21.16
CA GLU A 71 26.93 21.04 -21.96
C GLU A 71 27.55 21.24 -23.36
N SER A 72 28.81 20.79 -23.57
CA SER A 72 29.46 20.85 -24.89
C SER A 72 28.99 19.74 -25.83
N LEU A 73 28.34 18.71 -25.34
CA LEU A 73 27.94 17.53 -26.13
C LEU A 73 26.59 17.74 -26.83
N ASP A 74 26.55 17.38 -28.12
CA ASP A 74 25.27 17.32 -28.81
C ASP A 74 24.42 16.11 -28.34
N TYR A 75 23.11 16.18 -28.60
CA TYR A 75 22.17 15.13 -28.22
C TYR A 75 22.54 13.75 -28.76
N ARG A 76 23.10 13.65 -29.94
CA ARG A 76 23.48 12.39 -30.58
C ARG A 76 24.68 11.76 -29.90
N THR A 77 25.68 12.55 -29.56
CA THR A 77 26.88 12.11 -28.82
C THR A 77 26.51 11.71 -27.41
N MET A 78 25.62 12.45 -26.73
CA MET A 78 25.10 12.12 -25.41
C MET A 78 24.39 10.75 -25.39
N ASN A 79 23.51 10.48 -26.35
CA ASN A 79 22.84 9.17 -26.44
C ASN A 79 23.80 8.00 -26.67
N LYS A 80 24.87 8.24 -27.45
CA LYS A 80 25.92 7.22 -27.63
C LYS A 80 26.71 6.99 -26.35
N LEU A 81 27.01 8.06 -25.60
CA LEU A 81 27.68 7.97 -24.31
C LEU A 81 26.86 7.18 -23.29
N PHE A 82 25.55 7.46 -23.17
CA PHE A 82 24.68 6.69 -22.29
C PHE A 82 24.64 5.21 -22.66
N LYS A 83 24.63 4.89 -23.95
CA LYS A 83 24.72 3.49 -24.37
C LYS A 83 26.05 2.85 -23.99
N ALA A 84 27.16 3.55 -24.16
CA ALA A 84 28.47 3.08 -23.72
C ALA A 84 28.54 2.92 -22.20
N ALA A 85 27.98 3.87 -21.44
CA ALA A 85 27.91 3.80 -19.99
C ALA A 85 27.07 2.61 -19.50
N GLU A 86 25.97 2.24 -20.21
CA GLU A 86 25.20 1.03 -19.92
C GLU A 86 26.07 -0.23 -20.13
N GLU A 87 26.86 -0.28 -21.19
CA GLU A 87 27.78 -1.39 -21.46
C GLU A 87 28.86 -1.48 -20.38
N TRP A 88 29.44 -0.35 -19.93
CA TRP A 88 30.41 -0.29 -18.82
C TRP A 88 29.79 -0.74 -17.48
N LYS A 89 28.56 -0.29 -17.20
CA LYS A 89 27.80 -0.71 -16.01
C LYS A 89 27.61 -2.23 -15.99
N ILE A 90 27.24 -2.82 -17.12
CA ILE A 90 27.10 -4.27 -17.26
C ILE A 90 28.45 -4.97 -17.08
N ALA A 91 29.54 -4.38 -17.60
CA ALA A 91 30.89 -4.94 -17.48
C ALA A 91 31.35 -5.06 -16.03
N PHE A 92 30.93 -4.17 -15.12
CA PHE A 92 31.17 -4.28 -13.68
C PHE A 92 30.50 -5.51 -13.01
N THR A 93 29.55 -6.16 -13.68
CA THR A 93 29.00 -7.43 -13.18
C THR A 93 30.05 -8.54 -13.16
N TYR A 94 31.05 -8.45 -14.03
CA TYR A 94 32.07 -9.49 -14.25
C TYR A 94 33.50 -9.04 -13.91
N ASN A 95 33.73 -7.74 -13.79
CA ASN A 95 35.06 -7.16 -13.62
C ASN A 95 35.06 -6.15 -12.48
N SER A 96 36.11 -6.18 -11.65
CA SER A 96 36.34 -5.16 -10.60
C SER A 96 36.92 -3.86 -11.13
N VAL A 97 37.45 -3.88 -12.36
CA VAL A 97 38.01 -2.73 -13.08
C VAL A 97 37.49 -2.72 -14.50
N VAL A 98 37.00 -1.58 -14.96
CA VAL A 98 36.47 -1.41 -16.32
C VAL A 98 37.21 -0.28 -17.03
N ASN A 99 37.77 -0.59 -18.22
CA ASN A 99 38.31 0.44 -19.09
C ASN A 99 37.20 1.08 -19.89
N MET A 100 36.86 2.33 -19.55
CA MET A 100 35.83 3.14 -20.20
C MET A 100 36.48 3.94 -21.32
N ALA A 101 36.14 3.64 -22.56
CA ALA A 101 36.67 4.31 -23.76
C ALA A 101 35.53 4.88 -24.59
N PHE A 102 35.62 6.17 -24.95
CA PHE A 102 34.59 6.85 -25.73
C PHE A 102 35.19 7.94 -26.61
N THR A 103 34.71 8.06 -27.84
CA THR A 103 35.19 9.05 -28.82
C THR A 103 34.25 10.24 -28.89
N ILE A 104 34.79 11.45 -28.68
CA ILE A 104 34.10 12.74 -28.77
C ILE A 104 34.83 13.57 -29.82
N GLU A 105 34.15 14.06 -30.86
CA GLU A 105 34.73 14.92 -31.91
C GLU A 105 36.03 14.33 -32.51
N ASP A 106 36.04 13.03 -32.81
CA ASP A 106 37.19 12.27 -33.34
C ASP A 106 38.38 12.09 -32.38
N GLU A 107 38.28 12.54 -31.12
CA GLU A 107 39.26 12.32 -30.04
C GLU A 107 38.80 11.16 -29.14
N LEU A 108 39.70 10.20 -28.89
CA LEU A 108 39.46 9.07 -28.01
C LEU A 108 39.83 9.45 -26.57
N TYR A 109 38.85 9.33 -25.68
CA TYR A 109 39.01 9.48 -24.24
C TYR A 109 38.93 8.12 -23.58
N GLU A 110 39.83 7.85 -22.66
CA GLU A 110 39.88 6.60 -21.90
C GLU A 110 40.05 6.88 -20.42
N TYR A 111 39.38 6.09 -19.59
CA TYR A 111 39.54 6.10 -18.15
C TYR A 111 39.34 4.69 -17.59
N GLU A 112 40.28 4.23 -16.77
CA GLU A 112 40.17 2.96 -16.03
C GLU A 112 39.50 3.22 -14.69
N MET A 113 38.31 2.70 -14.46
CA MET A 113 37.52 2.89 -13.24
C MET A 113 37.47 1.61 -12.43
N GLU A 114 37.75 1.72 -11.13
CA GLU A 114 37.57 0.64 -10.16
C GLU A 114 36.12 0.59 -9.68
N GLU A 115 35.59 -0.60 -9.42
CA GLU A 115 34.23 -0.79 -8.89
C GLU A 115 34.01 -0.07 -7.57
N GLU A 116 35.04 0.00 -6.69
CA GLU A 116 34.94 0.72 -5.42
C GLU A 116 34.75 2.22 -5.59
N GLU A 117 35.36 2.82 -6.63
CA GLU A 117 35.20 4.22 -6.96
C GLU A 117 33.76 4.48 -7.41
N TYR A 118 33.22 3.61 -8.28
CA TYR A 118 31.84 3.67 -8.74
C TYR A 118 30.85 3.44 -7.59
N GLU A 119 31.07 2.44 -6.71
CA GLU A 119 30.23 2.20 -5.54
C GLU A 119 30.17 3.42 -4.62
N LYS A 120 31.29 4.08 -4.35
CA LYS A 120 31.33 5.31 -3.54
C LYS A 120 30.52 6.43 -4.16
N ALA A 121 30.61 6.62 -5.48
CA ALA A 121 29.84 7.63 -6.19
C ALA A 121 28.33 7.32 -6.17
N CYS A 122 27.93 6.03 -6.13
CA CYS A 122 26.52 5.60 -6.03
C CYS A 122 25.90 5.81 -4.65
N ALA A 123 26.59 6.27 -3.63
CA ALA A 123 26.07 6.48 -2.28
C ALA A 123 24.74 7.27 -2.24
N PRO A 124 24.56 8.38 -2.98
CA PRO A 124 23.28 9.10 -3.01
C PRO A 124 22.12 8.28 -3.60
N LEU A 125 22.40 7.35 -4.54
CA LEU A 125 21.40 6.45 -5.11
C LEU A 125 21.01 5.37 -4.08
N PHE A 126 21.95 4.84 -3.33
CA PHE A 126 21.68 3.91 -2.24
C PHE A 126 20.85 4.54 -1.13
N ASP A 127 21.04 5.80 -0.80
CA ASP A 127 20.21 6.52 0.15
C ASP A 127 18.75 6.70 -0.37
N LYS A 128 18.58 6.87 -1.68
CA LYS A 128 17.24 6.88 -2.29
C LYS A 128 16.59 5.50 -2.24
N LEU A 129 17.32 4.40 -2.50
CA LEU A 129 16.81 3.04 -2.38
C LEU A 129 16.40 2.68 -0.95
N ARG A 130 17.12 3.15 0.05
CA ARG A 130 16.84 2.88 1.47
C ARG A 130 15.48 3.36 1.91
N ARG A 131 15.05 4.55 1.47
CA ARG A 131 13.80 5.19 1.92
C ARG A 131 12.54 4.36 1.64
N PRO A 132 12.29 3.81 0.43
CA PRO A 132 11.16 2.92 0.19
C PRO A 132 11.21 1.64 1.03
N ILE A 133 12.40 1.08 1.27
CA ILE A 133 12.58 -0.12 2.10
C ILE A 133 12.13 0.17 3.54
N GLU A 134 12.69 1.21 4.16
CA GLU A 134 12.35 1.60 5.53
C GLU A 134 10.86 1.96 5.66
N ARG A 135 10.28 2.58 4.62
CA ARG A 135 8.86 2.91 4.58
C ARG A 135 7.99 1.66 4.51
N SER A 136 8.30 0.69 3.64
CA SER A 136 7.52 -0.54 3.51
C SER A 136 7.54 -1.38 4.78
N LEU A 137 8.69 -1.49 5.44
CA LEU A 137 8.82 -2.19 6.73
C LEU A 137 8.00 -1.51 7.83
N ARG A 138 8.07 -0.18 7.91
CA ARG A 138 7.26 0.59 8.88
C ARG A 138 5.77 0.44 8.63
N ASP A 139 5.34 0.53 7.38
CA ASP A 139 3.94 0.37 6.99
C ASP A 139 3.43 -1.05 7.29
N ALA A 140 4.30 -2.07 7.16
CA ALA A 140 4.03 -3.45 7.55
C ALA A 140 4.12 -3.70 9.07
N SER A 141 4.57 -2.71 9.86
CA SER A 141 4.89 -2.85 11.29
C SER A 141 5.94 -3.93 11.57
N LEU A 142 6.93 -4.06 10.68
CA LEU A 142 8.03 -5.02 10.74
C LEU A 142 9.38 -4.29 10.83
N THR A 143 10.39 -5.03 11.31
CA THR A 143 11.80 -4.63 11.32
C THR A 143 12.59 -5.43 10.28
N LEU A 144 13.86 -5.10 10.07
CA LEU A 144 14.75 -5.86 9.19
C LEU A 144 14.95 -7.31 9.67
N ASP A 145 14.94 -7.53 10.99
CA ASP A 145 15.12 -8.85 11.61
C ASP A 145 13.89 -9.77 11.46
N ASP A 146 12.74 -9.19 11.13
CA ASP A 146 11.49 -9.95 10.90
C ASP A 146 11.40 -10.52 9.47
N ILE A 147 12.36 -10.18 8.59
CA ILE A 147 12.39 -10.63 7.20
C ILE A 147 13.28 -11.87 7.09
N ASP A 148 12.68 -13.00 6.76
CA ASP A 148 13.39 -14.27 6.62
C ASP A 148 14.22 -14.35 5.33
N GLU A 149 13.69 -13.78 4.23
CA GLU A 149 14.32 -13.86 2.92
C GLU A 149 14.13 -12.60 2.07
N ILE A 150 15.11 -12.35 1.18
CA ILE A 150 15.09 -11.23 0.24
C ILE A 150 15.19 -11.78 -1.18
N VAL A 151 14.23 -11.43 -2.01
CA VAL A 151 14.12 -11.83 -3.41
C VAL A 151 14.52 -10.64 -4.29
N LEU A 152 15.60 -10.78 -5.04
CA LEU A 152 16.06 -9.77 -5.98
C LEU A 152 15.40 -9.99 -7.35
N VAL A 153 14.79 -8.93 -7.90
CA VAL A 153 14.11 -8.92 -9.19
C VAL A 153 14.55 -7.69 -9.99
N GLY A 154 14.49 -7.78 -11.30
CA GLY A 154 14.90 -6.73 -12.22
C GLY A 154 16.40 -6.76 -12.56
N GLY A 155 16.75 -6.42 -13.80
CA GLY A 155 18.11 -6.55 -14.35
C GLY A 155 19.16 -5.76 -13.58
N ALA A 156 18.80 -4.60 -12.98
CA ALA A 156 19.74 -3.78 -12.23
C ALA A 156 20.17 -4.42 -10.90
N THR A 157 19.46 -5.40 -10.38
CA THR A 157 19.88 -6.17 -9.19
C THR A 157 21.05 -7.11 -9.46
N ARG A 158 21.42 -7.32 -10.73
CA ARG A 158 22.61 -8.10 -11.10
C ARG A 158 23.91 -7.39 -10.72
N MET A 159 23.89 -6.06 -10.56
CA MET A 159 25.06 -5.28 -10.17
C MET A 159 25.59 -5.73 -8.82
N PRO A 160 26.90 -6.04 -8.69
CA PRO A 160 27.51 -6.45 -7.42
C PRO A 160 27.35 -5.39 -6.33
N ILE A 161 27.43 -4.11 -6.69
CA ILE A 161 27.26 -2.98 -5.74
C ILE A 161 25.86 -2.97 -5.11
N VAL A 162 24.80 -3.32 -5.87
CA VAL A 162 23.42 -3.43 -5.37
C VAL A 162 23.30 -4.64 -4.44
N LYS A 163 23.85 -5.79 -4.81
CA LYS A 163 23.86 -6.98 -3.95
C LYS A 163 24.57 -6.71 -2.62
N ARG A 164 25.72 -6.02 -2.65
CA ARG A 164 26.43 -5.62 -1.44
C ARG A 164 25.65 -4.63 -0.59
N PHE A 165 24.95 -3.67 -1.22
CA PHE A 165 24.06 -2.75 -0.51
C PHE A 165 22.97 -3.52 0.25
N VAL A 166 22.25 -4.43 -0.41
CA VAL A 166 21.20 -5.25 0.19
C VAL A 166 21.80 -6.11 1.32
N GLN A 167 22.93 -6.79 1.07
CA GLN A 167 23.60 -7.60 2.08
C GLN A 167 24.00 -6.78 3.33
N LYS A 168 24.55 -5.58 3.14
CA LYS A 168 24.91 -4.69 4.25
C LYS A 168 23.69 -4.24 5.05
N MET A 169 22.58 -3.99 4.38
CA MET A 169 21.35 -3.49 5.00
C MET A 169 20.65 -4.58 5.83
N PHE A 170 20.55 -5.79 5.31
CA PHE A 170 19.78 -6.89 5.93
C PHE A 170 20.68 -7.90 6.70
N GLY A 171 21.99 -7.77 6.63
CA GLY A 171 22.92 -8.69 7.31
C GLY A 171 22.96 -10.11 6.73
N SER A 172 22.19 -10.39 5.68
CA SER A 172 22.08 -11.69 5.01
C SER A 172 22.27 -11.57 3.50
N LEU A 173 22.74 -12.65 2.88
CA LEU A 173 22.80 -12.71 1.42
C LEU A 173 21.39 -12.89 0.86
N PRO A 174 21.00 -12.12 -0.17
CA PRO A 174 19.75 -12.38 -0.88
C PRO A 174 19.72 -13.82 -1.39
N LYS A 175 18.65 -14.53 -1.12
CA LYS A 175 18.42 -15.86 -1.67
C LYS A 175 17.67 -15.71 -3.00
N GLY A 176 18.21 -16.27 -4.07
CA GLY A 176 17.61 -16.18 -5.39
C GLY A 176 17.64 -17.52 -6.10
N ASN A 177 16.55 -18.29 -5.98
CA ASN A 177 16.35 -19.46 -6.85
C ASN A 177 15.65 -19.08 -8.16
N VAL A 178 15.16 -17.83 -8.27
CA VAL A 178 14.47 -17.33 -9.47
C VAL A 178 15.38 -16.34 -10.19
N ASP A 179 15.54 -16.51 -11.51
CA ASP A 179 16.29 -15.56 -12.33
C ASP A 179 15.55 -14.20 -12.30
N PRO A 180 16.24 -13.09 -11.93
CA PRO A 180 15.62 -11.78 -11.84
C PRO A 180 14.92 -11.31 -13.14
N ASP A 181 15.37 -11.74 -14.30
CA ASP A 181 14.78 -11.39 -15.60
C ASP A 181 13.54 -12.23 -15.93
N GLU A 182 13.45 -13.45 -15.38
CA GLU A 182 12.35 -14.39 -15.64
C GLU A 182 11.26 -14.37 -14.57
N ALA A 183 11.55 -13.86 -13.41
CA ALA A 183 10.65 -13.86 -12.24
C ALA A 183 9.24 -13.33 -12.56
N ILE A 184 9.15 -12.26 -13.35
CA ILE A 184 7.88 -11.62 -13.70
C ILE A 184 7.09 -12.49 -14.68
N VAL A 185 7.74 -13.03 -15.73
CA VAL A 185 7.06 -13.86 -16.75
C VAL A 185 6.58 -15.18 -16.14
N ILE A 186 7.37 -15.80 -15.28
CA ILE A 186 6.97 -17.00 -14.54
C ILE A 186 5.76 -16.72 -13.66
N GLY A 187 5.79 -15.64 -12.86
CA GLY A 187 4.68 -15.23 -12.03
C GLY A 187 3.40 -14.93 -12.83
N ALA A 188 3.54 -14.29 -13.99
CA ALA A 188 2.40 -14.03 -14.88
C ALA A 188 1.82 -15.33 -15.46
N ALA A 189 2.67 -16.29 -15.86
CA ALA A 189 2.24 -17.59 -16.35
C ALA A 189 1.49 -18.38 -15.27
N LEU A 190 2.01 -18.39 -14.04
CA LEU A 190 1.35 -19.02 -12.89
C LEU A 190 -0.02 -18.39 -12.62
N GLN A 191 -0.12 -17.06 -12.63
CA GLN A 191 -1.40 -16.37 -12.46
C GLN A 191 -2.41 -16.71 -13.55
N CYS A 192 -1.97 -16.87 -14.79
CA CYS A 192 -2.81 -17.34 -15.88
C CYS A 192 -3.32 -18.77 -15.63
N GLY A 193 -2.45 -19.66 -15.17
CA GLY A 193 -2.80 -21.05 -14.83
C GLY A 193 -3.82 -21.12 -13.69
N ILE A 194 -3.61 -20.39 -12.60
CA ILE A 194 -4.56 -20.28 -11.48
C ILE A 194 -5.91 -19.76 -11.98
N LYS A 195 -5.92 -18.70 -12.79
CA LYS A 195 -7.15 -18.12 -13.34
C LYS A 195 -7.89 -19.08 -14.28
N SER A 196 -7.17 -19.91 -15.03
CA SER A 196 -7.75 -20.96 -15.89
C SER A 196 -8.15 -22.23 -15.14
N ARG A 197 -7.91 -22.30 -13.83
CA ARG A 197 -8.13 -23.45 -12.95
C ARG A 197 -7.40 -24.71 -13.46
N ASP A 198 -6.14 -24.55 -13.83
CA ASP A 198 -5.30 -25.66 -14.23
C ASP A 198 -5.10 -26.60 -13.05
N LYS A 199 -5.34 -27.91 -13.25
CA LYS A 199 -5.31 -28.92 -12.18
C LYS A 199 -3.87 -29.24 -11.70
N GLU A 200 -2.86 -28.87 -12.48
CA GLU A 200 -1.47 -29.10 -12.11
C GLU A 200 -0.89 -27.94 -11.28
N ILE A 201 -1.62 -26.83 -11.19
CA ILE A 201 -1.19 -25.67 -10.41
C ILE A 201 -1.97 -25.63 -9.11
N THR A 202 -1.25 -25.70 -7.97
CA THR A 202 -1.84 -25.52 -6.66
C THR A 202 -2.35 -24.07 -6.53
N GLU A 203 -3.60 -23.90 -6.11
CA GLU A 203 -4.20 -22.59 -5.94
C GLU A 203 -3.56 -21.88 -4.76
N ILE A 204 -2.83 -20.80 -5.03
CA ILE A 204 -2.36 -19.84 -4.02
C ILE A 204 -3.34 -18.67 -4.01
N VAL A 205 -3.88 -18.39 -2.83
CA VAL A 205 -4.71 -17.20 -2.61
C VAL A 205 -3.78 -16.03 -2.33
N MET A 206 -3.72 -15.06 -3.25
CA MET A 206 -2.93 -13.84 -3.05
C MET A 206 -3.85 -12.69 -2.70
N THR A 207 -3.61 -12.05 -1.56
CA THR A 207 -4.19 -10.74 -1.25
C THR A 207 -3.32 -9.63 -1.80
N ASP A 208 -3.93 -8.52 -2.16
CA ASP A 208 -3.22 -7.34 -2.66
C ASP A 208 -3.65 -6.11 -1.87
N VAL A 209 -2.92 -5.01 -2.00
CA VAL A 209 -3.16 -3.78 -1.25
C VAL A 209 -3.26 -2.57 -2.16
N CYS A 210 -3.96 -1.53 -1.69
CA CYS A 210 -4.04 -0.25 -2.38
C CYS A 210 -2.64 0.42 -2.36
N PRO A 211 -2.02 0.71 -3.52
CA PRO A 211 -0.63 1.19 -3.55
C PRO A 211 -0.49 2.65 -3.12
N TYR A 212 -1.55 3.42 -3.14
CA TYR A 212 -1.56 4.85 -2.82
C TYR A 212 -2.75 5.21 -1.95
N THR A 213 -2.59 6.22 -1.10
CA THR A 213 -3.71 6.79 -0.36
C THR A 213 -4.66 7.52 -1.31
N LEU A 214 -5.95 7.22 -1.18
CA LEU A 214 -7.06 7.83 -1.93
C LEU A 214 -7.91 8.64 -0.97
N GLY A 215 -8.28 9.85 -1.36
CA GLY A 215 -9.04 10.74 -0.47
C GLY A 215 -9.55 12.00 -1.18
N THR A 216 -9.94 12.98 -0.38
CA THR A 216 -10.54 14.24 -0.86
C THR A 216 -9.95 15.45 -0.14
N ASP A 217 -10.25 16.65 -0.64
CA ASP A 217 -9.93 17.90 0.03
C ASP A 217 -11.02 18.30 1.03
N VAL A 218 -10.58 18.87 2.14
CA VAL A 218 -11.48 19.34 3.19
C VAL A 218 -11.03 20.69 3.75
N VAL A 219 -11.98 21.35 4.42
CA VAL A 219 -11.72 22.51 5.26
C VAL A 219 -11.59 22.04 6.69
N VAL A 220 -10.48 22.36 7.36
CA VAL A 220 -10.24 22.06 8.77
C VAL A 220 -10.47 23.33 9.57
N ASP A 221 -11.31 23.22 10.60
CA ASP A 221 -11.58 24.29 11.56
C ASP A 221 -10.84 23.97 12.87
N ASN A 222 -9.82 24.78 13.18
CA ASN A 222 -9.01 24.66 14.39
C ASN A 222 -9.54 25.53 15.54
N GLY A 223 -10.74 26.10 15.40
CA GLY A 223 -11.35 27.00 16.39
C GLY A 223 -10.77 28.42 16.41
N LEU A 224 -9.60 28.65 15.80
CA LEU A 224 -8.98 29.97 15.64
C LEU A 224 -9.08 30.49 14.20
N PHE A 225 -9.02 29.61 13.23
CA PHE A 225 -9.13 29.91 11.80
C PHE A 225 -9.54 28.65 11.03
N GLU A 226 -10.19 28.88 9.90
CA GLU A 226 -10.51 27.85 8.90
C GLU A 226 -9.36 27.76 7.91
N GLU A 227 -8.83 26.56 7.66
CA GLU A 227 -7.83 26.30 6.66
C GLU A 227 -8.39 25.33 5.62
N SER A 228 -8.46 25.77 4.35
CA SER A 228 -8.91 24.96 3.23
C SER A 228 -7.75 24.20 2.58
N GLY A 229 -8.08 23.14 1.84
CA GLY A 229 -7.11 22.41 1.05
C GLY A 229 -6.31 21.37 1.85
N HIS A 230 -6.80 20.96 3.00
CA HIS A 230 -6.28 19.78 3.69
C HIS A 230 -6.72 18.51 2.97
N TYR A 231 -5.85 17.50 3.00
CA TYR A 231 -6.15 16.19 2.44
C TYR A 231 -6.74 15.27 3.52
N LEU A 232 -7.92 14.73 3.24
CA LEU A 232 -8.57 13.71 4.06
C LEU A 232 -8.42 12.36 3.39
N PRO A 233 -7.61 11.43 3.94
CA PRO A 233 -7.56 10.05 3.51
C PRO A 233 -8.91 9.34 3.71
N ILE A 234 -9.34 8.56 2.70
CA ILE A 234 -10.53 7.70 2.79
C ILE A 234 -10.13 6.23 2.68
N ILE A 235 -9.29 5.88 1.71
CA ILE A 235 -8.59 4.59 1.64
C ILE A 235 -7.11 4.88 1.77
N GLU A 236 -6.49 4.43 2.85
CA GLU A 236 -5.05 4.59 3.05
C GLU A 236 -4.26 3.59 2.19
N ARG A 237 -3.04 3.95 1.80
CA ARG A 237 -2.13 3.00 1.15
C ARG A 237 -1.94 1.76 2.02
N ASN A 238 -1.64 0.65 1.40
CA ASN A 238 -1.48 -0.66 2.03
C ASN A 238 -2.77 -1.22 2.69
N THR A 239 -3.94 -0.59 2.43
CA THR A 239 -5.22 -1.21 2.77
C THR A 239 -5.47 -2.38 1.84
N VAL A 240 -5.80 -3.55 2.40
CA VAL A 240 -6.12 -4.78 1.64
C VAL A 240 -7.29 -4.53 0.69
N ILE A 241 -7.16 -4.94 -0.56
CA ILE A 241 -8.19 -4.80 -1.60
C ILE A 241 -8.78 -6.16 -1.99
N PRO A 242 -10.06 -6.22 -2.43
CA PRO A 242 -10.97 -5.10 -2.67
C PRO A 242 -11.50 -4.47 -1.38
N VAL A 243 -11.73 -3.18 -1.37
CA VAL A 243 -12.15 -2.43 -0.20
C VAL A 243 -13.17 -1.34 -0.53
N SER A 244 -14.08 -1.09 0.39
CA SER A 244 -14.98 0.08 0.35
C SER A 244 -14.89 0.83 1.68
N ARG A 245 -14.81 2.18 1.60
CA ARG A 245 -14.73 3.08 2.76
C ARG A 245 -15.67 4.26 2.55
N THR A 246 -16.40 4.62 3.60
CA THR A 246 -17.31 5.77 3.58
C THR A 246 -16.89 6.80 4.61
N SER A 247 -16.84 8.06 4.19
CA SER A 247 -16.60 9.21 5.07
C SER A 247 -17.74 10.21 4.97
N ARG A 248 -18.18 10.75 6.10
CA ARG A 248 -19.21 11.78 6.16
C ARG A 248 -18.59 13.16 6.29
N LEU A 249 -18.95 14.06 5.39
CA LEU A 249 -18.52 15.45 5.38
C LEU A 249 -19.73 16.40 5.46
N TYR A 250 -19.46 17.62 5.88
CA TYR A 250 -20.49 18.64 6.11
C TYR A 250 -20.20 19.92 5.32
N THR A 251 -21.23 20.73 5.11
CA THR A 251 -21.06 22.05 4.51
C THR A 251 -20.10 22.92 5.32
N ALA A 252 -19.13 23.53 4.62
CA ALA A 252 -18.09 24.36 5.23
C ALA A 252 -18.53 25.81 5.45
N HIS A 253 -19.53 26.32 4.69
CA HIS A 253 -19.95 27.72 4.69
C HIS A 253 -21.47 27.83 4.82
N ASP A 254 -21.92 28.99 5.37
CA ASP A 254 -23.34 29.34 5.40
C ASP A 254 -23.91 29.50 3.98
N ASN A 255 -25.13 29.00 3.81
CA ASN A 255 -25.88 29.05 2.53
C ASN A 255 -25.13 28.44 1.33
N GLN A 256 -24.21 27.48 1.58
CA GLN A 256 -23.57 26.72 0.53
C GLN A 256 -24.63 25.93 -0.25
N THR A 257 -24.62 26.06 -1.58
CA THR A 257 -25.61 25.42 -2.49
C THR A 257 -25.05 24.24 -3.25
N ARG A 258 -23.74 24.03 -3.19
CA ARG A 258 -23.01 22.97 -3.90
C ARG A 258 -21.78 22.55 -3.10
N ILE A 259 -21.54 21.24 -3.11
CA ILE A 259 -20.27 20.67 -2.60
C ILE A 259 -19.52 20.09 -3.80
N SER A 260 -18.26 20.49 -3.98
CA SER A 260 -17.33 19.90 -4.93
C SER A 260 -16.43 18.94 -4.17
N VAL A 261 -16.45 17.68 -4.59
CA VAL A 261 -15.63 16.59 -4.03
C VAL A 261 -14.53 16.28 -5.03
N LYS A 262 -13.29 16.65 -4.72
CA LYS A 262 -12.13 16.29 -5.51
C LYS A 262 -11.65 14.92 -5.11
N ILE A 263 -11.41 14.07 -6.08
CA ILE A 263 -10.88 12.72 -5.88
C ILE A 263 -9.38 12.79 -6.10
N LEU A 264 -8.63 12.55 -5.04
CA LEU A 264 -7.18 12.78 -5.00
C LEU A 264 -6.44 11.50 -4.65
N GLN A 265 -5.23 11.34 -5.22
CA GLN A 265 -4.31 10.26 -4.94
C GLN A 265 -2.97 10.83 -4.47
N GLY A 266 -2.46 10.36 -3.34
CA GLY A 266 -1.13 10.75 -2.86
C GLY A 266 -1.02 10.78 -1.35
N GLU A 267 0.17 11.17 -0.88
CA GLU A 267 0.56 11.11 0.53
C GLU A 267 0.81 12.49 1.16
N SER A 268 0.57 13.57 0.42
CA SER A 268 0.80 14.91 0.94
C SER A 268 -0.36 15.35 1.83
N ARG A 269 -0.03 15.98 2.96
CA ARG A 269 -0.99 16.60 3.87
C ARG A 269 -1.87 17.66 3.18
N MET A 270 -1.31 18.34 2.18
CA MET A 270 -2.03 19.37 1.42
C MET A 270 -2.59 18.76 0.13
N ALA A 271 -3.87 18.95 -0.09
CA ALA A 271 -4.61 18.39 -1.22
C ALA A 271 -4.03 18.79 -2.59
N TYR A 272 -3.56 20.02 -2.73
CA TYR A 272 -3.00 20.54 -3.99
C TYR A 272 -1.66 19.91 -4.41
N ASN A 273 -0.98 19.21 -3.49
CA ASN A 273 0.24 18.46 -3.80
C ASN A 273 -0.04 17.00 -4.19
N ASN A 274 -1.30 16.57 -4.15
CA ASN A 274 -1.73 15.23 -4.54
C ASN A 274 -2.28 15.24 -5.97
N LEU A 275 -2.25 14.08 -6.62
CA LEU A 275 -2.73 13.93 -8.00
C LEU A 275 -4.26 13.99 -8.04
N LEU A 276 -4.81 14.91 -8.83
CA LEU A 276 -6.26 14.97 -9.08
C LEU A 276 -6.67 13.89 -10.08
N LEU A 277 -7.53 12.99 -9.65
CA LEU A 277 -8.09 11.91 -10.49
C LEU A 277 -9.45 12.27 -11.08
N GLY A 278 -10.23 13.13 -10.40
CA GLY A 278 -11.56 13.54 -10.85
C GLY A 278 -12.26 14.44 -9.85
N GLU A 279 -13.49 14.88 -10.21
CA GLU A 279 -14.31 15.77 -9.39
C GLU A 279 -15.79 15.43 -9.52
N ILE A 280 -16.51 15.39 -8.40
CA ILE A 280 -17.95 15.20 -8.34
C ILE A 280 -18.58 16.43 -7.70
N ASN A 281 -19.56 17.00 -8.39
CA ASN A 281 -20.32 18.14 -7.91
C ASN A 281 -21.75 17.74 -7.53
N VAL A 282 -22.16 17.99 -6.28
CA VAL A 282 -23.51 17.71 -5.79
C VAL A 282 -24.18 18.97 -5.28
N PRO A 283 -25.47 19.22 -5.66
CA PRO A 283 -26.24 20.31 -5.09
C PRO A 283 -26.67 19.94 -3.66
N VAL A 284 -26.63 20.90 -2.75
CA VAL A 284 -27.10 20.75 -1.37
C VAL A 284 -28.12 21.87 -1.04
N PRO A 285 -29.08 21.62 -0.16
CA PRO A 285 -29.98 22.63 0.34
C PRO A 285 -29.22 23.77 1.07
N GLN A 286 -29.73 24.99 0.96
CA GLN A 286 -29.17 26.11 1.70
C GLN A 286 -29.43 25.96 3.21
N GLY A 287 -28.45 26.28 4.00
CA GLY A 287 -28.53 26.21 5.44
C GLY A 287 -27.27 26.75 6.12
N PRO A 288 -27.27 26.79 7.46
CA PRO A 288 -26.05 27.13 8.21
C PRO A 288 -24.90 26.17 7.93
N LYS A 289 -23.66 26.62 8.12
CA LYS A 289 -22.46 25.79 8.14
C LYS A 289 -22.69 24.53 9.00
N GLY A 290 -22.28 23.37 8.51
CA GLY A 290 -22.36 22.09 9.21
C GLY A 290 -23.72 21.44 9.22
N LYS A 291 -24.77 22.05 8.63
CA LYS A 291 -26.14 21.48 8.64
C LYS A 291 -26.32 20.35 7.63
N GLU A 292 -25.86 20.56 6.41
CA GLU A 292 -26.00 19.57 5.35
C GLU A 292 -24.82 18.63 5.34
N ALA A 293 -25.09 17.33 5.19
CA ALA A 293 -24.08 16.28 5.18
C ALA A 293 -24.09 15.55 3.84
N ILE A 294 -22.91 15.11 3.42
CA ILE A 294 -22.73 14.17 2.32
C ILE A 294 -21.97 12.94 2.82
N ASP A 295 -22.36 11.78 2.33
CA ASP A 295 -21.60 10.54 2.48
C ASP A 295 -20.81 10.30 1.19
N ILE A 296 -19.50 10.15 1.32
CA ILE A 296 -18.59 9.88 0.21
C ILE A 296 -18.08 8.45 0.39
N THR A 297 -18.38 7.58 -0.56
CA THR A 297 -17.96 6.18 -0.54
C THR A 297 -16.95 5.94 -1.67
N TYR A 298 -15.76 5.45 -1.31
CA TYR A 298 -14.73 4.98 -2.23
C TYR A 298 -14.73 3.46 -2.22
N THR A 299 -14.84 2.84 -3.40
CA THR A 299 -14.73 1.40 -3.58
C THR A 299 -13.62 1.12 -4.58
N TYR A 300 -12.58 0.39 -4.14
CA TYR A 300 -11.40 0.09 -4.95
C TYR A 300 -11.22 -1.42 -5.12
N ASP A 301 -11.09 -1.87 -6.38
CA ASP A 301 -10.99 -3.29 -6.73
C ASP A 301 -9.54 -3.74 -7.01
N VAL A 302 -9.36 -5.05 -7.15
CA VAL A 302 -8.05 -5.68 -7.48
C VAL A 302 -7.52 -5.34 -8.88
N ASN A 303 -8.31 -4.68 -9.73
CA ASN A 303 -7.92 -4.30 -11.09
C ASN A 303 -7.72 -2.79 -11.22
N SER A 304 -7.53 -2.11 -10.10
CA SER A 304 -7.37 -0.65 -10.03
C SER A 304 -8.59 0.14 -10.53
N LEU A 305 -9.80 -0.44 -10.43
CA LEU A 305 -11.05 0.28 -10.67
C LEU A 305 -11.44 1.02 -9.39
N LEU A 306 -11.51 2.35 -9.45
CA LEU A 306 -12.00 3.19 -8.37
C LEU A 306 -13.40 3.70 -8.69
N GLU A 307 -14.37 3.31 -7.88
CA GLU A 307 -15.71 3.90 -7.88
C GLU A 307 -15.83 4.88 -6.71
N VAL A 308 -16.31 6.08 -7.00
CA VAL A 308 -16.60 7.09 -5.97
C VAL A 308 -18.07 7.47 -6.07
N GLU A 309 -18.78 7.32 -4.97
CA GLU A 309 -20.19 7.69 -4.83
C GLU A 309 -20.32 8.81 -3.80
N VAL A 310 -21.15 9.78 -4.11
CA VAL A 310 -21.48 10.89 -3.21
C VAL A 310 -22.99 10.96 -3.05
N THR A 311 -23.46 10.85 -1.82
CA THR A 311 -24.89 10.90 -1.47
C THR A 311 -25.14 12.06 -0.51
N VAL A 312 -26.07 12.95 -0.87
CA VAL A 312 -26.54 14.01 0.04
C VAL A 312 -27.54 13.42 1.02
N VAL A 313 -27.22 13.43 2.32
CA VAL A 313 -27.99 12.71 3.35
C VAL A 313 -29.42 13.22 3.46
N SER A 314 -29.64 14.54 3.38
CA SER A 314 -30.97 15.15 3.55
C SER A 314 -31.92 14.96 2.35
N THR A 315 -31.39 14.89 1.13
CA THR A 315 -32.18 14.87 -0.11
C THR A 315 -32.16 13.52 -0.84
N GLY A 316 -31.18 12.66 -0.53
CA GLY A 316 -30.93 11.42 -1.26
C GLY A 316 -30.34 11.64 -2.66
N VAL A 317 -29.93 12.85 -3.01
CA VAL A 317 -29.25 13.12 -4.29
C VAL A 317 -27.97 12.31 -4.33
N HIS A 318 -27.83 11.47 -5.35
CA HIS A 318 -26.70 10.57 -5.54
C HIS A 318 -25.96 10.91 -6.84
N ARG A 319 -24.64 10.87 -6.80
CA ARG A 319 -23.72 11.01 -7.95
C ARG A 319 -22.62 9.97 -7.85
N ARG A 320 -22.19 9.47 -8.99
CA ARG A 320 -21.16 8.43 -9.10
C ARG A 320 -20.14 8.83 -10.16
N LEU A 321 -18.86 8.55 -9.89
CA LEU A 321 -17.77 8.65 -10.85
C LEU A 321 -16.94 7.36 -10.78
N ILE A 322 -16.61 6.82 -11.95
CA ILE A 322 -15.78 5.64 -12.10
C ILE A 322 -14.48 6.07 -12.75
N ILE A 323 -13.37 5.73 -12.11
CA ILE A 323 -12.01 6.04 -12.55
C ILE A 323 -11.31 4.73 -12.84
N GLN A 324 -10.77 4.59 -14.04
CA GLN A 324 -10.02 3.42 -14.48
C GLN A 324 -8.77 3.85 -15.25
N ASN A 325 -7.77 2.97 -15.29
CA ASN A 325 -6.53 3.24 -16.04
C ASN A 325 -6.81 3.18 -17.55
N ASP A 326 -6.44 4.24 -18.28
CA ASP A 326 -6.69 4.37 -19.74
C ASP A 326 -6.07 3.24 -20.57
N LYS A 327 -5.03 2.57 -20.06
CA LYS A 327 -4.34 1.47 -20.79
C LYS A 327 -5.14 0.17 -20.83
N ASN A 328 -6.06 -0.04 -19.86
CA ASN A 328 -6.85 -1.27 -19.71
C ASN A 328 -8.34 -0.95 -19.54
N LYS A 329 -8.86 -0.06 -20.37
CA LYS A 329 -10.24 0.41 -20.26
C LYS A 329 -11.22 -0.77 -20.46
N LEU A 330 -11.98 -1.05 -19.40
CA LEU A 330 -13.06 -2.03 -19.42
C LEU A 330 -14.27 -1.47 -20.17
N SER A 331 -15.09 -2.33 -20.75
CA SER A 331 -16.38 -1.91 -21.26
C SER A 331 -17.31 -1.49 -20.12
N ASP A 332 -18.32 -0.68 -20.44
CA ASP A 332 -19.31 -0.23 -19.44
C ASP A 332 -20.04 -1.42 -18.80
N GLU A 333 -20.28 -2.49 -19.55
CA GLU A 333 -20.90 -3.73 -19.05
C GLU A 333 -20.00 -4.47 -18.05
N GLU A 334 -18.71 -4.59 -18.37
CA GLU A 334 -17.74 -5.24 -17.48
C GLU A 334 -17.54 -4.44 -16.19
N VAL A 335 -17.56 -3.12 -16.29
CA VAL A 335 -17.50 -2.21 -15.12
C VAL A 335 -18.71 -2.42 -14.22
N GLU A 336 -19.93 -2.40 -14.77
CA GLU A 336 -21.15 -2.60 -14.00
C GLU A 336 -21.22 -3.99 -13.35
N GLU A 337 -20.77 -5.05 -14.04
CA GLU A 337 -20.70 -6.38 -13.46
C GLU A 337 -19.75 -6.46 -12.27
N ARG A 338 -18.57 -5.81 -12.36
CA ARG A 338 -17.59 -5.76 -11.25
C ARG A 338 -18.12 -4.98 -10.06
N ILE A 339 -18.71 -3.81 -10.29
CA ILE A 339 -19.32 -2.99 -9.25
C ILE A 339 -20.42 -3.77 -8.52
N LYS A 340 -21.24 -4.52 -9.22
CA LYS A 340 -22.26 -5.40 -8.60
C LYS A 340 -21.61 -6.45 -7.69
N LYS A 341 -20.47 -7.04 -8.09
CA LYS A 341 -19.75 -8.02 -7.27
C LYS A 341 -19.17 -7.38 -6.00
N LEU A 342 -18.85 -6.09 -6.02
CA LEU A 342 -18.30 -5.35 -4.89
C LEU A 342 -19.37 -4.70 -3.99
N ALA A 343 -20.65 -4.78 -4.36
CA ALA A 343 -21.73 -4.13 -3.62
C ALA A 343 -21.80 -4.55 -2.14
N HIS A 344 -21.40 -5.81 -1.82
CA HIS A 344 -21.35 -6.28 -0.43
C HIS A 344 -20.31 -5.56 0.44
N LEU A 345 -19.27 -4.96 -0.16
CA LEU A 345 -18.24 -4.20 0.57
C LEU A 345 -18.74 -2.82 1.02
N LYS A 346 -19.81 -2.32 0.43
CA LYS A 346 -20.39 -1.01 0.76
C LYS A 346 -21.28 -1.03 2.02
N GLN A 347 -21.51 -2.22 2.60
CA GLN A 347 -22.23 -2.34 3.85
C GLN A 347 -21.34 -1.86 4.99
N SER A 348 -21.93 -1.05 5.90
CA SER A 348 -21.21 -0.62 7.09
C SER A 348 -20.82 -1.85 7.93
N PRO A 349 -19.57 -1.98 8.39
CA PRO A 349 -19.18 -3.09 9.27
C PRO A 349 -20.06 -3.20 10.53
N ARG A 350 -20.63 -2.09 11.00
CA ARG A 350 -21.56 -2.07 12.15
C ARG A 350 -22.86 -2.82 11.88
N GLU A 351 -23.29 -2.89 10.61
CA GLU A 351 -24.50 -3.59 10.18
C GLU A 351 -24.29 -5.08 9.90
N GLU A 352 -23.03 -5.54 9.87
CA GLU A 352 -22.73 -6.95 9.76
C GLU A 352 -23.28 -7.70 10.97
N GLU A 353 -23.97 -8.83 10.72
CA GLU A 353 -24.73 -9.58 11.73
C GLU A 353 -23.87 -9.95 12.95
N ALA A 354 -22.64 -10.43 12.74
CA ALA A 354 -21.72 -10.79 13.81
C ALA A 354 -21.34 -9.59 14.69
N ASN A 355 -21.07 -8.43 14.10
CA ASN A 355 -20.68 -7.22 14.82
C ASN A 355 -21.87 -6.61 15.57
N LYS A 356 -23.05 -6.66 14.94
CA LYS A 356 -24.31 -6.20 15.55
C LYS A 356 -24.70 -7.05 16.77
N LEU A 357 -24.56 -8.37 16.68
CA LEU A 357 -24.87 -9.27 17.79
C LEU A 357 -23.97 -9.04 19.00
N ILE A 358 -22.67 -8.85 18.81
CA ILE A 358 -21.77 -8.62 19.95
C ILE A 358 -21.96 -7.25 20.57
N LEU A 359 -22.29 -6.22 19.79
CA LEU A 359 -22.67 -4.90 20.32
C LEU A 359 -23.95 -5.01 21.18
N LEU A 360 -24.99 -5.67 20.70
CA LEU A 360 -26.23 -5.88 21.45
C LEU A 360 -25.99 -6.67 22.75
N ARG A 361 -25.09 -7.68 22.71
CA ARG A 361 -24.69 -8.43 23.89
C ARG A 361 -23.96 -7.54 24.91
N GLY A 362 -23.02 -6.72 24.44
CA GLY A 362 -22.30 -5.76 25.29
C GLY A 362 -23.22 -4.74 25.94
N GLU A 363 -24.19 -4.16 25.17
CA GLU A 363 -25.20 -3.23 25.68
C GLU A 363 -26.04 -3.87 26.78
N ARG A 364 -26.56 -5.10 26.58
CA ARG A 364 -27.33 -5.84 27.60
C ARG A 364 -26.52 -5.99 28.88
N MET A 365 -25.25 -6.48 28.76
CA MET A 365 -24.40 -6.68 29.93
C MET A 365 -24.03 -5.35 30.62
N TYR A 366 -23.91 -4.27 29.86
CA TYR A 366 -23.71 -2.93 30.41
C TYR A 366 -24.92 -2.46 31.24
N GLU A 367 -26.14 -2.71 30.77
CA GLU A 367 -27.40 -2.38 31.50
C GLU A 367 -27.51 -3.17 32.82
N GLU A 368 -27.13 -4.46 32.81
CA GLU A 368 -27.16 -5.35 33.96
C GLU A 368 -26.02 -5.08 34.96
N ALA A 369 -24.88 -4.54 34.51
CA ALA A 369 -23.69 -4.29 35.32
C ALA A 369 -23.84 -3.05 36.25
N THR A 370 -23.02 -3.03 37.31
CA THR A 370 -22.93 -1.92 38.24
C THR A 370 -21.49 -1.44 38.44
N SER A 371 -21.33 -0.18 38.86
CA SER A 371 -20.05 0.41 39.31
C SER A 371 -18.87 0.13 38.35
N ASP A 372 -17.80 -0.44 38.87
CA ASP A 372 -16.54 -0.66 38.13
C ASP A 372 -16.68 -1.60 36.92
N LEU A 373 -17.62 -2.54 36.98
CA LEU A 373 -17.86 -3.48 35.90
C LEU A 373 -18.46 -2.75 34.68
N ARG A 374 -19.39 -1.84 34.88
CA ARG A 374 -19.96 -0.99 33.84
C ARG A 374 -18.89 -0.19 33.12
N ILE A 375 -17.93 0.39 33.85
CA ILE A 375 -16.81 1.13 33.25
C ILE A 375 -15.91 0.24 32.38
N LYS A 376 -15.69 -1.02 32.80
CA LYS A 376 -14.88 -1.96 32.02
C LYS A 376 -15.56 -2.38 30.73
N ILE A 377 -16.87 -2.66 30.77
CA ILE A 377 -17.67 -3.02 29.59
C ILE A 377 -17.70 -1.85 28.61
N ASP A 378 -17.98 -0.64 29.10
CA ASP A 378 -18.00 0.58 28.29
C ASP A 378 -16.68 0.79 27.54
N ARG A 379 -15.56 0.67 28.25
CA ARG A 379 -14.23 0.78 27.63
C ARG A 379 -13.97 -0.26 26.55
N ALA A 380 -14.34 -1.51 26.79
CA ALA A 380 -14.17 -2.59 25.82
C ALA A 380 -15.05 -2.36 24.57
N MET A 381 -16.29 -1.93 24.76
CA MET A 381 -17.21 -1.56 23.68
C MET A 381 -16.69 -0.38 22.87
N MET A 382 -16.20 0.69 23.54
CA MET A 382 -15.61 1.84 22.86
C MET A 382 -14.40 1.46 21.99
N GLN A 383 -13.55 0.53 22.42
CA GLN A 383 -12.43 0.03 21.62
C GLN A 383 -12.92 -0.69 20.35
N PHE A 384 -13.92 -1.54 20.47
CA PHE A 384 -14.51 -2.22 19.33
C PHE A 384 -15.24 -1.25 18.39
N GLU A 385 -16.00 -0.29 18.91
CA GLU A 385 -16.65 0.75 18.11
C GLU A 385 -15.63 1.63 17.38
N HIS A 386 -14.48 1.91 18.01
CA HIS A 386 -13.38 2.61 17.34
C HIS A 386 -12.83 1.79 16.17
N ALA A 387 -12.62 0.48 16.34
CA ALA A 387 -12.22 -0.40 15.25
C ALA A 387 -13.26 -0.43 14.12
N LEU A 388 -14.56 -0.49 14.45
CA LEU A 388 -15.64 -0.39 13.47
C LEU A 388 -15.62 0.93 12.69
N SER A 389 -15.27 2.04 13.35
CA SER A 389 -15.17 3.35 12.69
C SER A 389 -14.02 3.45 11.68
N LYS A 390 -12.92 2.74 11.93
CA LYS A 390 -11.79 2.65 11.00
C LYS A 390 -12.08 1.78 9.78
N GLN A 391 -13.14 0.96 9.84
CA GLN A 391 -13.55 0.05 8.77
C GLN A 391 -12.45 -0.91 8.28
N ASP A 392 -11.43 -1.18 9.10
CA ASP A 392 -10.39 -2.18 8.83
C ASP A 392 -10.87 -3.56 9.29
N ARG A 393 -11.06 -4.48 8.32
CA ARG A 393 -11.60 -5.81 8.60
C ARG A 393 -10.74 -6.62 9.56
N ARG A 394 -9.42 -6.53 9.50
CA ARG A 394 -8.50 -7.26 10.39
C ARG A 394 -8.59 -6.72 11.81
N GLU A 395 -8.57 -5.39 11.95
CA GLU A 395 -8.70 -4.74 13.24
C GLU A 395 -10.07 -5.04 13.86
N ILE A 396 -11.14 -4.96 13.07
CA ILE A 396 -12.51 -5.30 13.50
C ILE A 396 -12.59 -6.75 14.01
N GLU A 397 -12.05 -7.70 13.25
CA GLU A 397 -12.12 -9.12 13.63
C GLU A 397 -11.30 -9.41 14.88
N ARG A 398 -10.12 -8.78 15.02
CA ARG A 398 -9.29 -8.88 16.22
C ARG A 398 -10.01 -8.32 17.44
N GLU A 399 -10.50 -7.08 17.36
CA GLU A 399 -11.18 -6.41 18.48
C GLU A 399 -12.53 -7.08 18.80
N ARG A 400 -13.22 -7.63 17.82
CA ARG A 400 -14.42 -8.45 18.04
C ARG A 400 -14.11 -9.67 18.90
N LYS A 401 -13.04 -10.43 18.57
CA LYS A 401 -12.62 -11.61 19.36
C LYS A 401 -12.20 -11.21 20.78
N VAL A 402 -11.54 -10.06 20.94
CA VAL A 402 -11.17 -9.52 22.25
C VAL A 402 -12.41 -9.19 23.09
N LEU A 403 -13.37 -8.48 22.50
CA LEU A 403 -14.63 -8.14 23.17
C LEU A 403 -15.43 -9.40 23.51
N GLU A 404 -15.56 -10.33 22.57
CA GLU A 404 -16.26 -11.60 22.76
C GLU A 404 -15.70 -12.40 23.95
N LYS A 405 -14.38 -12.60 23.96
CA LYS A 405 -13.70 -13.28 25.06
C LYS A 405 -13.91 -12.57 26.40
N PHE A 406 -13.86 -11.24 26.43
CA PHE A 406 -14.08 -10.45 27.65
C PHE A 406 -15.52 -10.63 28.17
N LEU A 407 -16.51 -10.58 27.29
CA LEU A 407 -17.92 -10.77 27.66
C LEU A 407 -18.20 -12.23 28.12
N ASP A 408 -17.56 -13.22 27.49
CA ASP A 408 -17.63 -14.62 27.91
C ASP A 408 -17.07 -14.82 29.34
N GLU A 409 -15.90 -14.23 29.63
CA GLU A 409 -15.29 -14.33 30.96
C GLU A 409 -16.19 -13.72 32.06
N LEU A 410 -16.97 -12.71 31.73
CA LEU A 410 -17.93 -12.08 32.67
C LEU A 410 -19.16 -12.97 32.90
N GLU A 411 -19.73 -13.55 31.87
CA GLU A 411 -20.89 -14.47 31.99
C GLU A 411 -20.52 -15.73 32.79
N PHE A 412 -19.32 -16.31 32.58
CA PHE A 412 -18.85 -17.47 33.37
C PHE A 412 -18.60 -17.17 34.84
N THR A 413 -18.25 -15.93 35.19
CA THR A 413 -18.08 -15.52 36.60
C THR A 413 -19.42 -15.32 37.32
N ASP A 414 -20.47 -14.90 36.64
CA ASP A 414 -21.81 -14.76 37.19
C ASP A 414 -22.51 -16.14 37.40
N GLU A 415 -22.38 -17.10 36.49
CA GLU A 415 -22.91 -18.46 36.65
C GLU A 415 -22.25 -19.22 37.84
N GLY A 416 -21.00 -18.86 38.19
CA GLY A 416 -20.31 -19.42 39.34
C GLY A 416 -20.84 -18.95 40.70
N PHE A 417 -21.60 -17.87 40.76
CA PHE A 417 -22.17 -17.31 42.02
C PHE A 417 -23.55 -17.86 42.35
N GLU A 418 -24.32 -18.41 41.41
CA GLU A 418 -25.67 -18.98 41.69
C GLU A 418 -25.63 -20.42 42.26
N SER A 419 -24.48 -21.09 42.30
CA SER A 419 -24.39 -22.49 42.73
C SER A 419 -24.05 -22.73 44.21
N THR A 420 -23.99 -21.64 45.04
CA THR A 420 -23.73 -21.81 46.50
C THR A 420 -24.85 -21.18 47.36
N THR A 421 -26.10 -21.50 47.10
CA THR A 421 -27.17 -21.33 48.08
C THR A 421 -27.41 -22.68 48.76
N THR A 422 -26.73 -22.92 49.87
CA THR A 422 -27.05 -23.95 50.84
C THR A 422 -28.45 -23.71 51.42
N PRO A 423 -29.36 -24.70 51.44
CA PRO A 423 -30.68 -24.49 52.00
C PRO A 423 -30.55 -24.35 53.53
N VAL A 424 -30.95 -23.16 54.04
CA VAL A 424 -31.13 -22.97 55.48
C VAL A 424 -32.37 -23.70 55.88
N MET A 425 -32.24 -24.83 56.61
CA MET A 425 -33.33 -25.48 57.29
C MET A 425 -33.73 -24.68 58.52
N PHE A 426 -34.96 -24.16 58.56
CA PHE A 426 -35.61 -23.69 59.75
C PHE A 426 -36.10 -24.88 60.59
N SER A 427 -35.69 -24.97 61.86
CA SER A 427 -36.27 -25.80 62.90
C SER A 427 -37.35 -25.04 63.65
#